data_7b3ec053b197ac2e0ae8466e4ca779af
#
_entry.id   7b3ec053b197ac2e0ae8466e4ca779af
#
_cell.length_a   1.000
_cell.length_b   1.000
_cell.length_c   1.000
_cell.angle_alpha   90.00
_cell.angle_beta   90.00
_cell.angle_gamma   90.00
#
_symmetry.space_group_name_H-M   'P 1'
#
loop_
_entity.id
_entity.type
_entity.pdbx_description
1 polymer ?
#
loop_
_entity_poly.entity_id
_entity_poly.type
_entity_poly.pdbx_seq_one_letter_code
_entity_poly.pdbx_strand_id
1 'polypeptide(L)'
;RTVRHAARWADGLAGVTLDLDPTAVAGLFDLARDAWGEVGRPAPHLATSFWFALDDGDGDGSARAQVHRHLRHYMNWLPVELVDAMAPTTGFAGTLDELRETLLRMADAGADEVQLIPTGSDVAQVERVAELVSGLASTA
;
A
#
# COMPACT_ATOMS: atom_id res chain seq x y z
N ARG A 1 6.68 -5.85 19.88
CA ARG A 1 6.54 -7.23 20.41
C ARG A 1 6.10 -8.21 19.32
N THR A 2 5.10 -7.89 18.54
CA THR A 2 4.55 -8.76 17.47
C THR A 2 5.58 -9.10 16.40
N VAL A 3 6.32 -8.12 15.86
CA VAL A 3 7.35 -8.31 14.82
C VAL A 3 8.45 -9.27 15.33
N ARG A 4 8.99 -9.05 16.55
CA ARG A 4 9.99 -9.94 17.15
C ARG A 4 9.48 -11.36 17.40
N HIS A 5 8.18 -11.53 17.60
CA HIS A 5 7.60 -12.87 17.70
C HIS A 5 7.53 -13.55 16.33
N ALA A 6 7.08 -12.82 15.30
CA ALA A 6 7.02 -13.31 13.92
C ALA A 6 8.40 -13.71 13.39
N ALA A 7 9.44 -12.97 13.71
CA ALA A 7 10.82 -13.26 13.30
C ALA A 7 11.32 -14.67 13.64
N ARG A 8 10.69 -15.35 14.60
CA ARG A 8 11.08 -16.71 15.00
C ARG A 8 10.61 -17.80 14.04
N TRP A 9 9.58 -17.54 13.23
CA TRP A 9 8.94 -18.58 12.41
C TRP A 9 8.48 -18.10 11.03
N ALA A 10 8.24 -16.80 10.82
CA ALA A 10 7.78 -16.27 9.54
C ALA A 10 8.96 -15.99 8.61
N ASP A 11 8.75 -16.08 7.29
CA ASP A 11 9.78 -15.80 6.28
C ASP A 11 9.78 -14.32 5.85
N GLY A 12 8.77 -13.57 6.24
CA GLY A 12 8.65 -12.16 5.92
C GLY A 12 7.64 -11.41 6.79
N LEU A 13 7.48 -10.14 6.48
CA LEU A 13 6.49 -9.25 7.08
C LEU A 13 5.65 -8.62 5.97
N ALA A 14 4.34 -8.78 6.06
CA ALA A 14 3.39 -8.07 5.23
C ALA A 14 2.53 -7.13 6.08
N GLY A 15 2.25 -5.94 5.56
CA GLY A 15 1.44 -4.94 6.25
C GLY A 15 0.55 -4.15 5.30
N VAL A 16 -0.40 -3.42 5.88
CA VAL A 16 -1.23 -2.44 5.16
C VAL A 16 -0.77 -1.04 5.57
N THR A 17 -0.40 -0.21 4.60
CA THR A 17 -0.18 1.22 4.84
C THR A 17 -1.46 2.00 4.51
N LEU A 18 -1.93 2.80 5.46
CA LEU A 18 -3.18 3.55 5.29
C LEU A 18 -2.93 4.93 4.67
N ASP A 19 -1.89 5.61 5.10
CA ASP A 19 -1.56 7.01 4.76
C ASP A 19 -0.44 7.15 3.74
N LEU A 20 0.09 6.04 3.23
CA LEU A 20 1.16 5.98 2.23
C LEU A 20 2.44 6.75 2.62
N ASP A 21 2.72 6.84 3.93
CA ASP A 21 3.95 7.45 4.42
C ASP A 21 5.15 6.51 4.23
N PRO A 22 6.08 6.78 3.31
CA PRO A 22 7.23 5.92 3.05
C PRO A 22 8.20 5.89 4.25
N THR A 23 8.24 6.93 5.08
CA THR A 23 9.09 6.95 6.27
C THR A 23 8.59 5.97 7.33
N ALA A 24 7.26 5.93 7.55
CA ALA A 24 6.66 4.96 8.46
C ALA A 24 6.85 3.52 7.96
N VAL A 25 6.72 3.30 6.66
CA VAL A 25 6.96 1.99 6.02
C VAL A 25 8.41 1.56 6.19
N ALA A 26 9.38 2.43 5.88
CA ALA A 26 10.81 2.16 6.05
C ALA A 26 11.15 1.82 7.51
N GLY A 27 10.64 2.59 8.47
CA GLY A 27 10.86 2.32 9.89
C GLY A 27 10.32 0.97 10.37
N LEU A 28 9.17 0.52 9.83
CA LEU A 28 8.63 -0.80 10.10
C LEU A 28 9.53 -1.90 9.49
N PHE A 29 10.04 -1.70 8.29
CA PHE A 29 10.91 -2.65 7.60
C PHE A 29 12.28 -2.77 8.28
N ASP A 30 12.85 -1.66 8.78
CA ASP A 30 14.08 -1.69 9.57
C ASP A 30 13.88 -2.47 10.87
N LEU A 31 12.76 -2.23 11.56
CA LEU A 31 12.40 -3.02 12.74
C LEU A 31 12.28 -4.52 12.44
N ALA A 32 11.77 -4.88 11.25
CA ALA A 32 11.69 -6.27 10.81
C ALA A 32 13.09 -6.85 10.55
N ARG A 33 13.93 -6.16 9.78
CA ARG A 33 15.31 -6.59 9.50
C ARG A 33 16.09 -6.84 10.79
N ASP A 34 16.01 -5.91 11.74
CA ASP A 34 16.64 -6.05 13.05
C ASP A 34 16.13 -7.27 13.80
N ALA A 35 14.79 -7.47 13.83
CA ALA A 35 14.20 -8.58 14.56
C ALA A 35 14.58 -9.95 13.98
N TRP A 36 14.72 -10.09 12.65
CA TRP A 36 15.21 -11.32 12.00
C TRP A 36 16.70 -11.53 12.26
N GLY A 37 17.51 -10.46 12.23
CA GLY A 37 18.92 -10.50 12.57
C GLY A 37 19.17 -10.91 14.03
N GLU A 38 18.38 -10.39 14.99
CA GLU A 38 18.46 -10.75 16.42
C GLU A 38 18.29 -12.27 16.67
N VAL A 39 17.54 -12.96 15.83
CA VAL A 39 17.31 -14.41 15.95
C VAL A 39 18.14 -15.25 14.97
N GLY A 40 19.09 -14.63 14.25
CA GLY A 40 20.02 -15.30 13.33
C GLY A 40 19.37 -15.85 12.06
N ARG A 41 18.25 -15.27 11.61
CA ARG A 41 17.57 -15.66 10.37
C ARG A 41 17.99 -14.78 9.16
N PRO A 42 17.85 -15.29 7.93
CA PRO A 42 18.03 -14.49 6.73
C PRO A 42 17.12 -13.25 6.74
N ALA A 43 17.47 -12.23 5.95
CA ALA A 43 16.65 -11.04 5.78
C ALA A 43 15.20 -11.42 5.41
N PRO A 44 14.19 -10.81 6.04
CA PRO A 44 12.80 -11.11 5.75
C PRO A 44 12.38 -10.59 4.39
N HIS A 45 11.42 -11.26 3.74
CA HIS A 45 10.67 -10.67 2.63
C HIS A 45 9.73 -9.59 3.16
N LEU A 46 9.80 -8.38 2.61
CA LEU A 46 9.09 -7.19 3.11
C LEU A 46 8.02 -6.76 2.12
N ALA A 47 6.77 -6.91 2.49
CA ALA A 47 5.62 -6.53 1.67
C ALA A 47 4.78 -5.45 2.34
N THR A 48 4.27 -4.54 1.53
CA THR A 48 3.23 -3.59 1.95
C THR A 48 2.04 -3.66 0.99
N SER A 49 0.87 -3.21 1.46
CA SER A 49 -0.32 -3.15 0.64
C SER A 49 -1.09 -1.86 0.90
N PHE A 50 -1.83 -1.39 -0.10
CA PHE A 50 -2.74 -0.27 0.06
C PHE A 50 -3.92 -0.32 -0.92
N TRP A 51 -5.01 0.34 -0.56
CA TRP A 51 -6.15 0.56 -1.43
C TRP A 51 -5.85 1.60 -2.48
N PHE A 52 -6.36 1.39 -3.70
CA PHE A 52 -6.20 2.36 -4.75
C PHE A 52 -7.49 2.61 -5.55
N ALA A 53 -7.58 3.79 -6.08
CA ALA A 53 -8.48 4.20 -7.16
C ALA A 53 -7.74 5.13 -8.13
N LEU A 54 -8.08 5.08 -9.40
CA LEU A 54 -7.52 5.95 -10.43
C LEU A 54 -8.55 6.97 -10.91
N ASP A 55 -8.10 8.21 -11.07
CA ASP A 55 -8.85 9.22 -11.82
C ASP A 55 -8.82 8.91 -13.32
N ASP A 56 -9.90 9.31 -14.02
CA ASP A 56 -10.06 9.10 -15.46
C ASP A 56 -9.34 10.17 -16.32
N GLY A 57 -8.09 10.46 -15.98
CA GLY A 57 -7.18 11.27 -16.79
C GLY A 57 -7.07 12.73 -16.38
N ASP A 58 -8.14 13.39 -15.98
CA ASP A 58 -8.13 14.85 -15.73
C ASP A 58 -8.03 15.23 -14.24
N GLY A 59 -7.86 14.24 -13.33
CA GLY A 59 -7.74 14.49 -11.89
C GLY A 59 -9.02 15.11 -11.30
N ASP A 60 -10.20 14.64 -11.73
CA ASP A 60 -11.50 15.19 -11.36
C ASP A 60 -11.92 14.88 -9.89
N GLY A 61 -11.08 14.18 -9.14
CA GLY A 61 -11.34 13.78 -7.75
C GLY A 61 -12.30 12.59 -7.61
N SER A 62 -12.69 11.94 -8.68
CA SER A 62 -13.58 10.77 -8.66
C SER A 62 -12.94 9.58 -7.92
N ALA A 63 -11.62 9.40 -8.06
CA ALA A 63 -10.85 8.39 -7.37
C ALA A 63 -10.93 8.54 -5.83
N ARG A 64 -10.82 9.76 -5.30
CA ARG A 64 -10.94 10.00 -3.85
C ARG A 64 -12.34 9.68 -3.34
N ALA A 65 -13.37 10.01 -4.11
CA ALA A 65 -14.76 9.65 -3.77
C ALA A 65 -14.97 8.12 -3.79
N GLN A 66 -14.31 7.40 -4.71
CA GLN A 66 -14.34 5.93 -4.77
C GLN A 66 -13.69 5.31 -3.53
N VAL A 67 -12.49 5.74 -3.14
CA VAL A 67 -11.81 5.28 -1.91
C VAL A 67 -12.69 5.55 -0.70
N HIS A 68 -13.29 6.73 -0.58
CA HIS A 68 -14.16 7.07 0.55
C HIS A 68 -15.38 6.15 0.64
N ARG A 69 -16.07 5.87 -0.48
CA ARG A 69 -17.19 4.90 -0.50
C ARG A 69 -16.75 3.51 -0.06
N HIS A 70 -15.58 3.07 -0.53
CA HIS A 70 -14.99 1.80 -0.12
C HIS A 70 -14.73 1.74 1.38
N LEU A 71 -14.10 2.76 1.95
CA LEU A 71 -13.82 2.84 3.39
C LEU A 71 -15.08 2.79 4.25
N ARG A 72 -16.14 3.52 3.86
CA ARG A 72 -17.44 3.47 4.54
C ARG A 72 -18.07 2.09 4.52
N HIS A 73 -17.89 1.34 3.44
CA HIS A 73 -18.38 -0.03 3.34
C HIS A 73 -17.49 -1.01 4.12
N TYR A 74 -16.18 -0.94 3.92
CA TYR A 74 -15.20 -1.86 4.52
C TYR A 74 -15.08 -1.68 6.03
N MET A 75 -15.12 -0.44 6.52
CA MET A 75 -14.98 -0.09 7.94
C MET A 75 -16.33 0.23 8.61
N ASN A 76 -17.41 -0.43 8.21
CA ASN A 76 -18.77 -0.15 8.68
C ASN A 76 -18.98 -0.44 10.18
N TRP A 77 -18.03 -1.07 10.85
CA TRP A 77 -18.01 -1.26 12.31
C TRP A 77 -17.49 -0.04 13.10
N LEU A 78 -16.89 0.95 12.42
CA LEU A 78 -16.42 2.18 13.02
C LEU A 78 -17.50 3.27 12.95
N PRO A 79 -17.47 4.27 13.88
CA PRO A 79 -18.28 5.47 13.71
C PRO A 79 -18.01 6.15 12.36
N VAL A 80 -19.08 6.58 11.70
CA VAL A 80 -18.97 7.17 10.34
C VAL A 80 -18.10 8.43 10.33
N GLU A 81 -18.14 9.22 11.39
CA GLU A 81 -17.34 10.43 11.55
C GLU A 81 -15.83 10.12 11.57
N LEU A 82 -15.45 9.00 12.16
CA LEU A 82 -14.06 8.55 12.18
C LEU A 82 -13.61 8.11 10.77
N VAL A 83 -14.45 7.36 10.08
CA VAL A 83 -14.16 6.94 8.70
C VAL A 83 -14.02 8.15 7.77
N ASP A 84 -14.92 9.14 7.91
CA ASP A 84 -14.89 10.37 7.11
C ASP A 84 -13.65 11.22 7.41
N ALA A 85 -13.18 11.22 8.65
CA ALA A 85 -11.95 11.92 9.03
C ALA A 85 -10.69 11.26 8.44
N MET A 86 -10.68 9.94 8.27
CA MET A 86 -9.56 9.20 7.67
C MET A 86 -9.55 9.27 6.14
N ALA A 87 -10.70 9.35 5.52
CA ALA A 87 -10.87 9.20 4.07
C ALA A 87 -10.00 10.13 3.19
N PRO A 88 -9.68 11.38 3.58
CA PRO A 88 -8.84 12.26 2.78
C PRO A 88 -7.41 11.74 2.57
N THR A 89 -6.88 10.98 3.53
CA THR A 89 -5.48 10.52 3.54
C THR A 89 -5.31 9.03 3.39
N THR A 90 -6.39 8.25 3.50
CA THR A 90 -6.30 6.79 3.43
C THR A 90 -6.30 6.29 1.98
N GLY A 91 -5.34 5.42 1.67
CA GLY A 91 -5.19 4.81 0.36
C GLY A 91 -4.77 5.78 -0.74
N PHE A 92 -4.47 5.25 -1.89
CA PHE A 92 -4.13 6.03 -3.07
C PHE A 92 -5.38 6.45 -3.85
N ALA A 93 -5.43 7.71 -4.25
CA ALA A 93 -6.42 8.24 -5.20
C ALA A 93 -5.77 9.32 -6.05
N GLY A 94 -5.69 9.09 -7.34
CA GLY A 94 -5.01 10.00 -8.26
C GLY A 94 -4.78 9.39 -9.63
N THR A 95 -3.90 10.00 -10.39
CA THR A 95 -3.53 9.58 -11.74
C THR A 95 -2.59 8.37 -11.75
N LEU A 96 -2.43 7.77 -12.92
CA LEU A 96 -1.52 6.64 -13.11
C LEU A 96 -0.04 7.03 -12.89
N ASP A 97 0.35 8.25 -13.28
CA ASP A 97 1.71 8.76 -13.05
C ASP A 97 2.00 8.97 -11.56
N GLU A 98 1.05 9.51 -10.80
CA GLU A 98 1.18 9.65 -9.34
C GLU A 98 1.24 8.28 -8.65
N LEU A 99 0.51 7.27 -9.15
CA LEU A 99 0.63 5.90 -8.66
C LEU A 99 2.03 5.34 -8.92
N ARG A 100 2.58 5.57 -10.12
CA ARG A 100 3.95 5.19 -10.46
C ARG A 100 4.96 5.75 -9.46
N GLU A 101 4.87 7.05 -9.18
CA GLU A 101 5.76 7.71 -8.20
C GLU A 101 5.58 7.13 -6.79
N THR A 102 4.34 6.79 -6.42
CA THR A 102 4.06 6.17 -5.11
C THR A 102 4.68 4.78 -5.02
N LEU A 103 4.59 3.96 -6.07
CA LEU A 103 5.23 2.64 -6.11
C LEU A 103 6.76 2.75 -6.00
N LEU A 104 7.38 3.69 -6.70
CA LEU A 104 8.83 3.94 -6.60
C LEU A 104 9.23 4.35 -5.17
N ARG A 105 8.46 5.23 -4.51
CA ARG A 105 8.72 5.59 -3.10
C ARG A 105 8.60 4.39 -2.16
N MET A 106 7.68 3.45 -2.40
CA MET A 106 7.58 2.23 -1.58
C MET A 106 8.76 1.30 -1.82
N ALA A 107 9.24 1.19 -3.06
CA ALA A 107 10.46 0.45 -3.39
C ALA A 107 11.70 1.07 -2.70
N ASP A 108 11.85 2.39 -2.76
CA ASP A 108 12.92 3.13 -2.07
C ASP A 108 12.85 2.98 -0.55
N ALA A 109 11.66 2.84 0.02
CA ALA A 109 11.46 2.51 1.44
C ALA A 109 11.87 1.08 1.79
N GLY A 110 12.19 0.26 0.79
CA GLY A 110 12.71 -1.10 0.95
C GLY A 110 11.65 -2.20 0.86
N ALA A 111 10.52 -1.94 0.20
CA ALA A 111 9.54 -2.98 -0.10
C ALA A 111 10.07 -3.93 -1.20
N ASP A 112 10.07 -5.23 -0.93
CA ASP A 112 10.30 -6.27 -1.92
C ASP A 112 9.03 -6.52 -2.75
N GLU A 113 7.86 -6.24 -2.17
CA GLU A 113 6.55 -6.44 -2.80
C GLU A 113 5.56 -5.35 -2.39
N VAL A 114 4.77 -4.85 -3.35
CA VAL A 114 3.64 -3.96 -3.11
C VAL A 114 2.36 -4.59 -3.64
N GLN A 115 1.38 -4.84 -2.77
CA GLN A 115 0.10 -5.39 -3.14
C GLN A 115 -0.93 -4.25 -3.29
N LEU A 116 -1.45 -4.08 -4.49
CA LEU A 116 -2.45 -3.06 -4.83
C LEU A 116 -3.86 -3.64 -4.73
N ILE A 117 -4.69 -3.03 -3.90
CA ILE A 117 -6.05 -3.50 -3.61
C ILE A 117 -7.04 -2.50 -4.24
N PRO A 118 -7.77 -2.89 -5.32
CA PRO A 118 -8.73 -1.99 -5.95
C PRO A 118 -9.92 -1.71 -5.03
N THR A 119 -10.39 -0.48 -5.00
CA THR A 119 -11.54 -0.03 -4.20
C THR A 119 -12.86 -0.04 -4.96
N GLY A 120 -12.84 -0.44 -6.22
CA GLY A 120 -14.00 -0.57 -7.10
C GLY A 120 -13.99 -1.88 -7.88
N SER A 121 -15.08 -2.13 -8.60
CA SER A 121 -15.25 -3.31 -9.45
C SER A 121 -14.89 -3.06 -10.93
N ASP A 122 -14.36 -1.89 -11.24
CA ASP A 122 -13.95 -1.54 -12.59
C ASP A 122 -12.63 -2.23 -12.96
N VAL A 123 -12.71 -3.22 -13.84
CA VAL A 123 -11.57 -4.01 -14.30
C VAL A 123 -10.58 -3.16 -15.10
N ALA A 124 -11.03 -2.11 -15.79
CA ALA A 124 -10.15 -1.23 -16.56
C ALA A 124 -9.11 -0.53 -15.68
N GLN A 125 -9.43 -0.19 -14.43
CA GLN A 125 -8.42 0.34 -13.49
C GLN A 125 -7.31 -0.67 -13.20
N VAL A 126 -7.66 -1.95 -13.03
CA VAL A 126 -6.70 -3.03 -12.78
C VAL A 126 -5.81 -3.28 -14.01
N GLU A 127 -6.40 -3.26 -15.21
CA GLU A 127 -5.67 -3.43 -16.48
C GLU A 127 -4.65 -2.30 -16.69
N ARG A 128 -5.04 -1.04 -16.46
CA ARG A 128 -4.13 0.13 -16.53
C ARG A 128 -2.96 0.00 -15.54
N VAL A 129 -3.22 -0.47 -14.32
CA VAL A 129 -2.16 -0.72 -13.32
C VAL A 129 -1.25 -1.85 -13.76
N ALA A 130 -1.79 -2.93 -14.32
CA ALA A 130 -0.98 -4.06 -14.82
C ALA A 130 -0.04 -3.63 -15.95
N GLU A 131 -0.49 -2.78 -16.87
CA GLU A 131 0.36 -2.19 -17.92
C GLU A 131 1.49 -1.32 -17.32
N LEU A 132 1.16 -0.46 -16.34
CA LEU A 132 2.14 0.35 -15.64
C LEU A 132 3.23 -0.50 -14.98
N VAL A 133 2.83 -1.53 -14.22
CA VAL A 133 3.77 -2.41 -13.48
C VAL A 133 4.65 -3.20 -14.46
N SER A 134 4.08 -3.68 -15.57
CA SER A 134 4.85 -4.36 -16.61
C SER A 134 5.91 -3.45 -17.22
N GLY A 135 5.62 -2.17 -17.40
CA GLY A 135 6.59 -1.16 -17.86
C GLY A 135 7.71 -0.89 -16.86
N LEU A 136 7.41 -0.87 -15.56
CA LEU A 136 8.41 -0.69 -14.50
C LEU A 136 9.39 -1.86 -14.43
N ALA A 137 8.90 -3.09 -14.52
CA ALA A 137 9.73 -4.29 -14.48
C ALA A 137 10.70 -4.41 -15.68
N SER A 138 10.37 -3.78 -16.81
CA SER A 138 11.19 -3.81 -18.03
C SER A 138 12.33 -2.79 -18.02
N THR A 139 12.34 -1.85 -17.05
CA THR A 139 13.33 -0.76 -16.95
C THR A 139 14.34 -0.96 -15.80
N ALA A 140 14.15 -1.97 -14.98
CA ALA A 140 15.02 -2.37 -13.87
C ALA A 140 15.98 -3.47 -14.29
#